data_92b4b7808fff7e81beb1cc7b7d959945
#
_entry.id   92b4b7808fff7e81beb1cc7b7d959945
#
_cell.length_a   1.000
_cell.length_b   1.000
_cell.length_c   1.000
_cell.angle_alpha   90.00
_cell.angle_beta   90.00
_cell.angle_gamma   90.00
#
_symmetry.space_group_name_H-M   'P 1'
#
loop_
_entity.id
_entity.type
_entity.pdbx_description
1 polymer ?
#
loop_
_entity_poly.entity_id
_entity_poly.type
_entity_poly.pdbx_seq_one_letter_code
_entity_poly.pdbx_strand_id
1 'polypeptide(L)' 'ALIIDSVGGKKIYRRADLINLQVTDPNRYASLADEIQSAYAEGRVK' A
#
# COMPACT_ATOMS: atom_id res chain seq x y z
N ALA A 1 18.69 7.57 -12.80
CA ALA A 1 18.36 7.31 -12.46
C ALA A 1 17.80 6.64 -11.94
N LEU A 2 17.58 6.31 -11.78
CA LEU A 2 17.11 5.82 -11.43
C LEU A 2 16.81 5.23 -10.63
N ILE A 3 16.49 4.82 -10.20
CA ILE A 3 16.12 4.39 -9.47
C ILE A 3 15.76 3.47 -9.12
N ILE A 4 15.54 2.89 -8.75
CA ILE A 4 15.22 2.05 -8.48
C ILE A 4 14.94 1.41 -7.59
N ASP A 5 14.61 1.30 -7.02
CA ASP A 5 14.31 0.86 -6.02
C ASP A 5 13.70 -0.18 -6.08
N SER A 6 13.25 -0.37 -6.51
CA SER A 6 12.50 -1.25 -6.50
C SER A 6 12.92 -2.44 -6.59
N VAL A 7 13.73 -2.61 -6.56
CA VAL A 7 14.20 -3.68 -6.61
C VAL A 7 13.48 -4.69 -6.13
N GLY A 8 12.74 -5.22 -6.54
CA GLY A 8 12.05 -6.22 -6.14
C GLY A 8 11.30 -6.03 -5.05
N GLY A 9 11.37 -5.06 -4.53
CA GLY A 9 10.70 -4.94 -3.37
C GLY A 9 9.42 -4.31 -3.56
N LYS A 10 8.41 -4.91 -3.19
CA LYS A 10 7.14 -4.28 -3.13
C LYS A 10 6.94 -3.78 -1.73
N LYS A 11 6.22 -2.67 -1.63
CA LYS A 11 6.03 -2.04 -0.35
C LYS A 11 5.23 -2.92 0.59
N ILE A 12 5.65 -2.95 1.84
CA ILE A 12 4.89 -3.60 2.89
C ILE A 12 3.98 -2.55 3.51
N TYR A 13 2.72 -2.87 3.62
CA TYR A 13 1.75 -1.97 4.23
C TYR A 13 1.44 -2.44 5.64
N ARG A 14 1.22 -1.50 6.53
CA ARG A 14 0.78 -1.81 7.87
C ARG A 14 -0.71 -1.64 7.95
N ARG A 15 -1.37 -2.56 8.61
CA ARG A 15 -2.81 -2.46 8.75
C ARG A 15 -3.20 -1.14 9.40
N ALA A 16 -2.48 -0.73 10.43
CA ALA A 16 -2.78 0.52 11.11
C ALA A 16 -2.67 1.70 10.16
N ASP A 17 -1.68 1.69 9.27
CA ASP A 17 -1.52 2.75 8.31
C ASP A 17 -2.70 2.80 7.35
N LEU A 18 -3.18 1.65 6.92
CA LEU A 18 -4.31 1.60 6.02
C LEU A 18 -5.57 2.13 6.68
N ILE A 19 -5.77 1.79 7.93
CA ILE A 19 -6.91 2.30 8.68
C ILE A 19 -6.83 3.81 8.83
N ASN A 20 -5.65 4.31 9.16
CA ASN A 20 -5.45 5.74 9.24
C ASN A 20 -5.75 6.42 7.92
N LEU A 21 -5.29 5.83 6.84
CA LEU A 21 -5.52 6.41 5.53
C LEU A 21 -7.00 6.48 5.21
N GLN A 22 -7.75 5.46 5.59
CA GLN A 22 -9.19 5.47 5.38
C GLN A 22 -9.86 6.62 6.11
N VAL A 23 -9.37 6.93 7.30
CA VAL A 23 -9.98 7.97 8.12
C VAL A 23 -9.52 9.36 7.69
N THR A 24 -8.22 9.50 7.43
CA THR A 24 -7.67 10.81 7.17
C THR A 24 -7.73 11.21 5.71
N ASP A 25 -7.68 10.24 4.83
CA ASP A 25 -7.66 10.55 3.39
C ASP A 25 -8.36 9.44 2.62
N PRO A 26 -9.68 9.36 2.74
CA PRO A 26 -10.42 8.29 2.08
C PRO A 26 -10.32 8.31 0.58
N ASN A 27 -10.17 9.49 -0.01
CA ASN A 27 -10.00 9.58 -1.46
C ASN A 27 -8.73 8.91 -1.91
N ARG A 28 -7.67 9.14 -1.17
CA ARG A 28 -6.40 8.51 -1.50
C ARG A 28 -6.47 7.02 -1.28
N TYR A 29 -7.15 6.60 -0.23
CA TYR A 29 -7.35 5.18 0.01
C TYR A 29 -8.04 4.54 -1.18
N ALA A 30 -9.09 5.18 -1.68
CA ALA A 30 -9.82 4.66 -2.83
C ALA A 30 -8.93 4.58 -4.06
N SER A 31 -8.07 5.56 -4.26
CA SER A 31 -7.13 5.55 -5.38
C SER A 31 -6.15 4.40 -5.30
N LEU A 32 -5.83 3.98 -4.09
CA LEU A 32 -4.86 2.91 -3.86
C LEU A 32 -5.52 1.57 -3.62
N ALA A 33 -6.84 1.49 -3.78
CA ALA A 33 -7.56 0.27 -3.43
C ALA A 33 -7.02 -0.96 -4.16
N ASP A 34 -6.76 -0.82 -5.46
CA ASP A 34 -6.24 -1.94 -6.24
C ASP A 34 -4.88 -2.39 -5.72
N GLU A 35 -4.04 -1.44 -5.42
CA GLU A 35 -2.71 -1.73 -4.90
C GLU A 35 -2.82 -2.41 -3.54
N ILE A 36 -3.72 -1.93 -2.70
CA ILE A 36 -3.91 -2.49 -1.37
C ILE A 36 -4.43 -3.91 -1.46
N GLN A 37 -5.36 -4.16 -2.38
CA GLN A 37 -5.85 -5.50 -2.58
C GLN A 37 -4.74 -6.44 -3.01
N SER A 38 -3.91 -5.99 -3.93
CA SER A 38 -2.75 -6.79 -4.34
C SER A 38 -1.83 -7.07 -3.17
N ALA A 39 -1.64 -6.08 -2.32
CA ALA A 39 -0.80 -6.25 -1.16
C ALA A 39 -1.36 -7.32 -0.22
N TYR A 40 -2.66 -7.33 -0.02
CA TYR A 40 -3.29 -8.38 0.78
C TYR A 40 -3.07 -9.75 0.15
N ALA A 41 -3.30 -9.84 -1.16
CA ALA A 41 -3.18 -11.11 -1.85
C ALA A 41 -1.76 -11.64 -1.80
N GLU A 42 -0.80 -10.75 -1.79
CA GLU A 42 0.61 -11.12 -1.78
C GLU A 42 1.20 -11.24 -0.38
N GLY A 43 0.40 -11.01 0.63
CA GLY A 43 0.87 -11.10 2.00
C GLY A 43 1.74 -9.93 2.43
N ARG A 44 1.56 -8.79 1.80
CA ARG A 44 2.36 -7.61 2.11
C ARG A 44 1.72 -6.71 3.15
N VAL A 45 0.57 -7.09 3.66
CA VAL A 45 -0.09 -6.32 4.72
C VAL A 45 0.16 -7.01 6.04
N LYS A 46 0.78 -6.29 6.95
CA LYS A 46 1.18 -6.88 8.24
C LYS A 46 0.35 -6.41 9.42
#